data_b2e5505359d7c9b23e0aa4d132d10137
#
_entry.id   b2e5505359d7c9b23e0aa4d132d10137
#
_cell.length_a   1.000
_cell.length_b   1.000
_cell.length_c   1.000
_cell.angle_alpha   90.00
_cell.angle_beta   90.00
_cell.angle_gamma   90.00
#
_symmetry.space_group_name_H-M   'P 1'
#
loop_
_entity.id
_entity.type
_entity.pdbx_description
1 polymer ?
#
loop_
_entity_poly.entity_id
_entity_poly.type
_entity_poly.pdbx_seq_one_letter_code
_entity_poly.pdbx_strand_id
1 'polypeptide(L)'
;MSLPKEFIEIAEDAFGREVASELCKELLSAEQTVAIRTNPHKLNTPYDQADESHSAPEAGNVPWCSNGIYLANRPSFTFDPMFHAGAYYVQDPSAMYMEMALEAAGFTTEESLENLKVLDLCAAPGGKSTHLLSLLPSSSLLVSNEVINSRATILAENIAKWGCDNVVVTNSDPACFSQLKGWFDIIVVDAPCSGEGMFRKDPNAVKEWSLANVKLCSERQQRILSDIWPALAQGGVLIYSTCTFNRYENDGISDFMVQHLGAERVSLSNLMKKYPQLYQTKSEGCQFIPGRVDGEGQFLAVVKKPLKESNSCSLLPDNNSVSFRSGCSRDERRDRAQKMQSKNRFLKKGGSSINSCDIPAFLKQFAAGGRYIFSAKSDIIKIIPTVHRAAIGELESRLKVILSGRAVANSFGAPAADLALSANISQIDLPKVELSKDEAIKFLQREPLIFADSPKGYLLLTYKGLGLGFVKNLGNRSNSLLPMNRRILKRIAE
;
A
#
# COMPACT_ATOMS: atom_id res chain seq x y z
N MET A 1 -8.42 -29.63 -12.82
CA MET A 1 -8.28 -28.40 -13.63
C MET A 1 -6.98 -28.51 -14.39
N SER A 2 -6.87 -28.07 -15.64
CA SER A 2 -5.60 -28.05 -16.42
C SER A 2 -5.23 -26.61 -16.73
N LEU A 3 -3.94 -26.32 -16.73
CA LEU A 3 -3.43 -25.02 -17.17
C LEU A 3 -3.53 -24.91 -18.70
N PRO A 4 -3.72 -23.69 -19.26
CA PRO A 4 -3.70 -23.47 -20.70
C PRO A 4 -2.36 -23.92 -21.32
N LYS A 5 -2.40 -24.53 -22.50
CA LYS A 5 -1.20 -25.01 -23.19
C LYS A 5 -0.23 -23.86 -23.47
N GLU A 6 -0.73 -22.72 -23.93
CA GLU A 6 0.05 -21.51 -24.18
C GLU A 6 0.75 -20.98 -22.93
N PHE A 7 0.11 -21.10 -21.74
CA PHE A 7 0.75 -20.74 -20.46
C PHE A 7 1.97 -21.64 -20.19
N ILE A 8 1.85 -22.96 -20.41
CA ILE A 8 2.95 -23.89 -20.19
C ILE A 8 4.12 -23.54 -21.12
N GLU A 9 3.84 -23.27 -22.41
CA GLU A 9 4.84 -22.90 -23.41
C GLU A 9 5.60 -21.62 -23.03
N ILE A 10 4.92 -20.57 -22.57
CA ILE A 10 5.59 -19.32 -22.16
C ILE A 10 6.33 -19.46 -20.82
N ALA A 11 5.86 -20.31 -19.91
CA ALA A 11 6.59 -20.63 -18.68
C ALA A 11 7.88 -21.41 -18.98
N GLU A 12 7.83 -22.36 -19.93
CA GLU A 12 9.03 -23.09 -20.40
C GLU A 12 10.05 -22.13 -21.07
N ASP A 13 9.59 -21.14 -21.84
CA ASP A 13 10.47 -20.08 -22.40
C ASP A 13 11.10 -19.21 -21.30
N ALA A 14 10.36 -18.92 -20.25
CA ALA A 14 10.85 -18.08 -19.15
C ALA A 14 11.89 -18.80 -18.28
N PHE A 15 11.61 -20.04 -17.87
CA PHE A 15 12.34 -20.74 -16.81
C PHE A 15 13.04 -22.04 -17.25
N GLY A 16 12.78 -22.54 -18.46
CA GLY A 16 13.17 -23.87 -18.89
C GLY A 16 12.18 -24.94 -18.38
N ARG A 17 12.22 -26.13 -18.98
CA ARG A 17 11.23 -27.20 -18.79
C ARG A 17 11.11 -27.69 -17.35
N GLU A 18 12.23 -27.85 -16.65
CA GLU A 18 12.25 -28.40 -15.30
C GLU A 18 11.52 -27.46 -14.34
N VAL A 19 11.93 -26.19 -14.28
CA VAL A 19 11.35 -25.17 -13.39
C VAL A 19 9.90 -24.87 -13.76
N ALA A 20 9.58 -24.82 -15.06
CA ALA A 20 8.20 -24.62 -15.51
C ALA A 20 7.28 -25.79 -15.11
N SER A 21 7.79 -27.03 -15.13
CA SER A 21 7.05 -28.20 -14.67
C SER A 21 6.76 -28.14 -13.17
N GLU A 22 7.76 -27.74 -12.35
CA GLU A 22 7.58 -27.52 -10.91
C GLU A 22 6.50 -26.44 -10.65
N LEU A 23 6.63 -25.28 -11.32
CA LEU A 23 5.66 -24.18 -11.23
C LEU A 23 4.24 -24.65 -11.59
N CYS A 24 4.07 -25.32 -12.73
CA CYS A 24 2.77 -25.81 -13.19
C CYS A 24 2.12 -26.78 -12.20
N LYS A 25 2.91 -27.66 -11.59
CA LYS A 25 2.44 -28.59 -10.54
C LYS A 25 1.95 -27.82 -9.32
N GLU A 26 2.71 -26.84 -8.84
CA GLU A 26 2.36 -26.06 -7.67
C GLU A 26 1.15 -25.14 -7.90
N LEU A 27 0.99 -24.58 -9.08
CA LEU A 27 -0.19 -23.78 -9.43
C LEU A 27 -1.48 -24.59 -9.47
N LEU A 28 -1.39 -25.91 -9.58
CA LEU A 28 -2.52 -26.84 -9.50
C LEU A 28 -2.73 -27.43 -8.10
N SER A 29 -1.81 -27.18 -7.16
CA SER A 29 -1.94 -27.60 -5.77
C SER A 29 -3.08 -26.87 -5.06
N ALA A 30 -3.78 -27.59 -4.17
CA ALA A 30 -4.81 -27.01 -3.31
C ALA A 30 -4.22 -26.33 -2.05
N GLU A 31 -2.96 -26.59 -1.74
CA GLU A 31 -2.29 -26.03 -0.56
C GLU A 31 -1.99 -24.54 -0.77
N GLN A 32 -2.48 -23.72 0.14
CA GLN A 32 -2.25 -22.28 0.13
C GLN A 32 -1.46 -21.86 1.35
N THR A 33 -0.38 -21.15 1.13
CA THR A 33 0.38 -20.53 2.23
C THR A 33 -0.39 -19.36 2.81
N VAL A 34 -0.45 -19.30 4.14
CA VAL A 34 -1.03 -18.19 4.87
C VAL A 34 0.05 -17.47 5.65
N ALA A 35 0.14 -16.16 5.48
CA ALA A 35 1.07 -15.34 6.24
C ALA A 35 0.46 -14.00 6.64
N ILE A 36 1.01 -13.42 7.68
CA ILE A 36 0.70 -12.08 8.16
C ILE A 36 1.99 -11.26 8.24
N ARG A 37 1.84 -9.97 8.14
CA ARG A 37 2.92 -9.02 8.42
C ARG A 37 2.50 -8.13 9.58
N THR A 38 3.23 -8.20 10.69
CA THR A 38 2.94 -7.46 11.91
C THR A 38 3.22 -5.96 11.74
N ASN A 39 2.53 -5.14 12.52
CA ASN A 39 2.68 -3.68 12.51
C ASN A 39 3.64 -3.25 13.62
N PRO A 40 4.90 -2.89 13.31
CA PRO A 40 5.89 -2.53 14.32
C PRO A 40 5.57 -1.22 15.05
N HIS A 41 4.68 -0.39 14.52
CA HIS A 41 4.24 0.85 15.18
C HIS A 41 3.18 0.61 16.28
N LYS A 42 2.63 -0.62 16.36
CA LYS A 42 1.57 -0.98 17.31
C LYS A 42 1.95 -2.14 18.22
N LEU A 43 2.86 -3.00 17.78
CA LEU A 43 3.31 -4.16 18.54
C LEU A 43 4.79 -3.97 18.90
N ASN A 44 5.09 -3.96 20.21
CA ASN A 44 6.46 -3.85 20.73
C ASN A 44 7.20 -5.20 20.73
N THR A 45 6.48 -6.30 20.58
CA THR A 45 7.00 -7.67 20.53
C THR A 45 6.47 -8.38 19.30
N PRO A 46 7.19 -9.39 18.79
CA PRO A 46 6.61 -10.29 17.80
C PRO A 46 5.24 -10.74 18.28
N TYR A 47 4.29 -10.83 17.35
CA TYR A 47 2.91 -11.24 17.60
C TYR A 47 2.88 -12.43 18.54
N ASP A 48 2.45 -12.22 19.79
CA ASP A 48 2.43 -13.24 20.82
C ASP A 48 1.34 -14.25 20.46
N GLN A 49 1.77 -15.43 20.01
CA GLN A 49 0.90 -16.54 19.57
C GLN A 49 0.15 -17.19 20.75
N ALA A 50 0.31 -16.65 21.96
CA ALA A 50 -0.23 -17.17 23.20
C ALA A 50 -1.76 -17.03 23.37
N ASP A 51 -2.49 -16.64 22.34
CA ASP A 51 -3.95 -16.76 22.32
C ASP A 51 -4.31 -18.14 21.75
N GLU A 52 -4.88 -19.01 22.57
CA GLU A 52 -5.25 -20.40 22.24
C GLU A 52 -6.11 -20.55 20.97
N SER A 53 -6.71 -19.45 20.49
CA SER A 53 -7.48 -19.39 19.24
C SER A 53 -6.61 -19.32 17.97
N HIS A 54 -5.29 -19.08 18.12
CA HIS A 54 -4.30 -19.02 17.04
C HIS A 54 -3.10 -19.92 17.32
N SER A 55 -3.30 -20.99 18.09
CA SER A 55 -2.31 -22.02 18.33
C SER A 55 -1.98 -22.78 17.04
N ALA A 56 -1.29 -22.08 16.12
CA ALA A 56 -0.60 -22.73 15.05
C ALA A 56 0.85 -22.96 15.52
N PRO A 57 1.37 -24.20 15.44
CA PRO A 57 2.79 -24.45 15.69
C PRO A 57 3.60 -23.51 14.79
N GLU A 58 4.77 -23.10 15.27
CA GLU A 58 5.70 -22.20 14.62
C GLU A 58 5.89 -22.54 13.14
N ALA A 59 5.21 -21.82 12.25
CA ALA A 59 5.42 -21.98 10.81
C ALA A 59 6.67 -21.19 10.34
N GLY A 60 7.29 -20.42 11.25
CA GLY A 60 8.52 -19.67 10.98
C GLY A 60 8.31 -18.26 10.46
N ASN A 61 9.40 -17.54 10.29
CA ASN A 61 9.40 -16.18 9.76
C ASN A 61 9.57 -16.20 8.23
N VAL A 62 9.00 -15.19 7.56
CA VAL A 62 9.26 -14.95 6.14
C VAL A 62 10.70 -14.46 5.98
N PRO A 63 11.59 -15.18 5.26
CA PRO A 63 13.03 -14.90 5.31
C PRO A 63 13.44 -13.49 4.86
N TRP A 64 12.65 -12.87 4.00
CA TRP A 64 12.91 -11.54 3.41
C TRP A 64 12.06 -10.42 3.99
N CYS A 65 11.35 -10.66 5.10
CA CYS A 65 10.51 -9.67 5.76
C CYS A 65 10.63 -9.81 7.26
N SER A 66 11.24 -8.83 7.93
CA SER A 66 11.50 -8.85 9.37
C SER A 66 10.23 -8.99 10.23
N ASN A 67 9.11 -8.50 9.73
CA ASN A 67 7.80 -8.55 10.38
C ASN A 67 6.86 -9.60 9.78
N GLY A 68 7.34 -10.44 8.86
CA GLY A 68 6.57 -11.47 8.17
C GLY A 68 6.55 -12.79 8.93
N ILE A 69 5.36 -13.37 9.14
CA ILE A 69 5.16 -14.61 9.89
C ILE A 69 4.26 -15.54 9.09
N TYR A 70 4.70 -16.79 8.88
CA TYR A 70 3.85 -17.85 8.35
C TYR A 70 2.88 -18.35 9.43
N LEU A 71 1.67 -18.65 9.03
CA LEU A 71 0.67 -19.28 9.89
C LEU A 71 0.46 -20.74 9.46
N ALA A 72 0.46 -21.68 10.40
CA ALA A 72 0.21 -23.09 10.10
C ALA A 72 -1.21 -23.34 9.56
N ASN A 73 -2.19 -22.55 9.99
CA ASN A 73 -3.58 -22.66 9.56
C ASN A 73 -4.14 -21.28 9.25
N ARG A 74 -5.17 -21.20 8.38
CA ARG A 74 -5.89 -19.98 8.10
C ARG A 74 -6.96 -19.71 9.15
N PRO A 75 -6.78 -18.77 10.08
CA PRO A 75 -7.79 -18.43 11.06
C PRO A 75 -8.92 -17.59 10.44
N SER A 76 -10.00 -17.40 11.19
CA SER A 76 -11.03 -16.45 10.82
C SER A 76 -10.64 -15.02 11.17
N PHE A 77 -9.86 -14.36 10.32
CA PHE A 77 -9.40 -12.97 10.52
C PHE A 77 -10.56 -12.00 10.76
N THR A 78 -11.77 -12.29 10.26
CA THR A 78 -12.96 -11.45 10.46
C THR A 78 -13.33 -11.31 11.94
N PHE A 79 -13.11 -12.35 12.75
CA PHE A 79 -13.43 -12.36 14.18
C PHE A 79 -12.22 -12.13 15.07
N ASP A 80 -11.13 -11.63 14.50
CA ASP A 80 -9.95 -11.21 15.27
C ASP A 80 -9.95 -9.69 15.50
N PRO A 81 -10.16 -9.20 16.74
CA PRO A 81 -10.12 -7.77 17.02
C PRO A 81 -8.76 -7.12 16.70
N MET A 82 -7.65 -7.89 16.80
CA MET A 82 -6.30 -7.40 16.46
C MET A 82 -6.19 -7.03 14.98
N PHE A 83 -6.83 -7.80 14.07
CA PHE A 83 -6.91 -7.46 12.65
C PHE A 83 -7.61 -6.12 12.40
N HIS A 84 -8.71 -5.87 13.14
CA HIS A 84 -9.48 -4.62 13.04
C HIS A 84 -8.75 -3.44 13.69
N ALA A 85 -7.95 -3.69 14.71
CA ALA A 85 -7.06 -2.70 15.33
C ALA A 85 -5.85 -2.35 14.45
N GLY A 86 -5.60 -3.10 13.36
CA GLY A 86 -4.46 -2.91 12.47
C GLY A 86 -3.13 -3.35 13.08
N ALA A 87 -3.15 -4.38 13.94
CA ALA A 87 -1.96 -4.99 14.51
C ALA A 87 -1.13 -5.75 13.48
N TYR A 88 -1.77 -6.22 12.42
CA TYR A 88 -1.13 -6.92 11.31
C TYR A 88 -1.91 -6.78 10.00
N TYR A 89 -1.26 -7.13 8.90
CA TYR A 89 -1.82 -7.22 7.56
C TYR A 89 -1.70 -8.66 7.06
N VAL A 90 -2.79 -9.24 6.51
CA VAL A 90 -2.75 -10.56 5.86
C VAL A 90 -2.17 -10.39 4.46
N GLN A 91 -1.01 -10.95 4.20
CA GLN A 91 -0.27 -10.74 2.95
C GLN A 91 0.38 -12.03 2.48
N ASP A 92 0.44 -12.21 1.16
CA ASP A 92 1.23 -13.27 0.54
C ASP A 92 2.72 -13.07 0.82
N PRO A 93 3.47 -14.10 1.25
CA PRO A 93 4.89 -13.95 1.55
C PRO A 93 5.72 -13.46 0.38
N SER A 94 5.44 -13.91 -0.85
CA SER A 94 6.15 -13.44 -2.05
C SER A 94 5.98 -11.94 -2.29
N ALA A 95 4.86 -11.35 -1.83
CA ALA A 95 4.59 -9.92 -1.94
C ALA A 95 5.20 -9.08 -0.80
N MET A 96 5.89 -9.71 0.18
CA MET A 96 6.57 -9.02 1.30
C MET A 96 8.03 -8.62 0.99
N TYR A 97 8.36 -8.33 -0.25
CA TYR A 97 9.73 -8.11 -0.75
C TYR A 97 10.26 -6.67 -0.57
N MET A 98 9.53 -5.74 0.03
CA MET A 98 9.94 -4.32 0.08
C MET A 98 11.30 -4.11 0.77
N GLU A 99 11.59 -4.83 1.87
CA GLU A 99 12.89 -4.75 2.54
C GLU A 99 14.02 -5.15 1.60
N MET A 100 13.87 -6.26 0.88
CA MET A 100 14.85 -6.71 -0.11
C MET A 100 15.06 -5.70 -1.23
N ALA A 101 13.96 -5.12 -1.75
CA ALA A 101 14.04 -4.16 -2.85
C ALA A 101 14.76 -2.88 -2.43
N LEU A 102 14.49 -2.39 -1.22
CA LEU A 102 15.17 -1.23 -0.63
C LEU A 102 16.64 -1.54 -0.33
N GLU A 103 16.94 -2.73 0.24
CA GLU A 103 18.32 -3.20 0.45
C GLU A 103 19.13 -3.22 -0.87
N ALA A 104 18.55 -3.78 -1.93
CA ALA A 104 19.19 -3.82 -3.26
C ALA A 104 19.41 -2.41 -3.83
N ALA A 105 18.50 -1.50 -3.57
CA ALA A 105 18.58 -0.11 -4.01
C ALA A 105 19.59 0.74 -3.20
N GLY A 106 20.18 0.17 -2.14
CA GLY A 106 21.17 0.84 -1.28
C GLY A 106 20.57 1.54 -0.05
N PHE A 107 19.26 1.38 0.23
CA PHE A 107 18.61 1.89 1.44
C PHE A 107 18.71 0.83 2.56
N THR A 108 19.87 0.82 3.25
CA THR A 108 20.21 -0.20 4.25
C THR A 108 20.17 0.28 5.69
N THR A 109 20.05 1.59 5.91
CA THR A 109 19.98 2.20 7.24
C THR A 109 18.76 3.11 7.37
N GLU A 110 18.33 3.41 8.59
CA GLU A 110 17.22 4.33 8.84
C GLU A 110 17.52 5.73 8.28
N GLU A 111 18.76 6.22 8.42
CA GLU A 111 19.19 7.52 7.89
C GLU A 111 19.06 7.58 6.36
N SER A 112 19.30 6.45 5.66
CA SER A 112 19.14 6.40 4.19
C SER A 112 17.68 6.52 3.74
N LEU A 113 16.74 6.27 4.64
CA LEU A 113 15.30 6.36 4.40
C LEU A 113 14.70 7.69 4.87
N GLU A 114 15.49 8.60 5.47
CA GLU A 114 14.99 9.88 5.96
C GLU A 114 14.67 10.89 4.83
N ASN A 115 13.63 11.69 5.07
CA ASN A 115 13.21 12.79 4.21
C ASN A 115 12.87 12.42 2.76
N LEU A 116 12.60 11.14 2.49
CA LEU A 116 12.25 10.65 1.16
C LEU A 116 10.78 10.93 0.83
N LYS A 117 10.54 11.11 -0.46
CA LYS A 117 9.21 11.12 -1.07
C LYS A 117 9.03 9.84 -1.87
N VAL A 118 8.20 8.95 -1.37
CA VAL A 118 7.98 7.61 -1.92
C VAL A 118 6.59 7.53 -2.55
N LEU A 119 6.48 6.93 -3.72
CA LEU A 119 5.21 6.67 -4.39
C LEU A 119 4.99 5.16 -4.52
N ASP A 120 3.84 4.68 -4.06
CA ASP A 120 3.25 3.39 -4.43
C ASP A 120 2.13 3.68 -5.44
N LEU A 121 2.39 3.41 -6.73
CA LEU A 121 1.55 3.91 -7.83
C LEU A 121 0.27 3.10 -8.04
N CYS A 122 0.31 1.78 -7.81
CA CYS A 122 -0.80 0.84 -7.99
C CYS A 122 -1.11 0.14 -6.66
N ALA A 123 -1.38 0.94 -5.63
CA ALA A 123 -1.22 0.56 -4.23
C ALA A 123 -2.31 -0.36 -3.67
N ALA A 124 -3.53 -0.36 -4.23
CA ALA A 124 -4.63 -1.12 -3.62
C ALA A 124 -4.42 -2.64 -3.69
N PRO A 125 -4.75 -3.35 -2.61
CA PRO A 125 -5.50 -2.91 -1.42
C PRO A 125 -4.66 -2.30 -0.27
N GLY A 126 -3.32 -2.15 -0.41
CA GLY A 126 -2.48 -1.47 0.57
C GLY A 126 -1.41 -2.33 1.24
N GLY A 127 -1.20 -3.59 0.80
CA GLY A 127 -0.20 -4.49 1.39
C GLY A 127 1.22 -3.94 1.27
N LYS A 128 1.61 -3.44 0.08
CA LYS A 128 2.93 -2.86 -0.17
C LYS A 128 3.06 -1.46 0.47
N SER A 129 2.01 -0.64 0.41
CA SER A 129 1.98 0.67 1.09
C SER A 129 2.16 0.54 2.60
N THR A 130 1.44 -0.39 3.25
CA THR A 130 1.59 -0.61 4.70
C THR A 130 2.94 -1.23 5.05
N HIS A 131 3.57 -1.99 4.14
CA HIS A 131 4.93 -2.48 4.30
C HIS A 131 5.94 -1.31 4.25
N LEU A 132 5.82 -0.44 3.25
CA LEU A 132 6.64 0.78 3.16
C LEU A 132 6.50 1.64 4.43
N LEU A 133 5.27 1.84 4.93
CA LEU A 133 5.04 2.59 6.18
C LEU A 133 5.69 1.95 7.41
N SER A 134 5.93 0.63 7.41
CA SER A 134 6.68 -0.03 8.47
C SER A 134 8.17 0.27 8.44
N LEU A 135 8.69 0.65 7.27
CA LEU A 135 10.14 0.86 7.03
C LEU A 135 10.51 2.34 7.02
N LEU A 136 9.59 3.20 6.54
CA LEU A 136 9.84 4.62 6.38
C LEU A 136 9.73 5.37 7.73
N PRO A 137 10.73 6.17 8.12
CA PRO A 137 10.62 7.05 9.27
C PRO A 137 9.58 8.13 9.05
N SER A 138 9.13 8.77 10.13
CA SER A 138 8.11 9.82 10.08
C SER A 138 8.54 11.09 9.32
N SER A 139 9.83 11.27 9.07
CA SER A 139 10.40 12.34 8.24
C SER A 139 10.16 12.11 6.74
N SER A 140 9.89 10.89 6.31
CA SER A 140 9.59 10.53 4.92
C SER A 140 8.09 10.47 4.65
N LEU A 141 7.68 10.82 3.43
CA LEU A 141 6.28 10.86 3.01
C LEU A 141 5.99 9.78 1.99
N LEU A 142 4.99 8.94 2.28
CA LEU A 142 4.45 7.99 1.33
C LEU A 142 3.23 8.59 0.61
N VAL A 143 3.20 8.45 -0.72
CA VAL A 143 2.01 8.69 -1.54
C VAL A 143 1.55 7.33 -2.07
N SER A 144 0.33 6.92 -1.73
CA SER A 144 -0.27 5.67 -2.20
C SER A 144 -1.38 5.99 -3.18
N ASN A 145 -1.24 5.55 -4.43
CA ASN A 145 -2.20 5.85 -5.49
C ASN A 145 -2.96 4.61 -5.97
N GLU A 146 -4.22 4.80 -6.32
CA GLU A 146 -5.02 3.79 -7.02
C GLU A 146 -6.00 4.49 -7.97
N VAL A 147 -6.00 4.07 -9.23
CA VAL A 147 -6.84 4.68 -10.28
C VAL A 147 -8.32 4.30 -10.16
N ILE A 148 -8.62 3.10 -9.65
CA ILE A 148 -9.98 2.60 -9.49
C ILE A 148 -10.56 3.10 -8.17
N ASN A 149 -11.59 3.93 -8.23
CA ASN A 149 -12.13 4.63 -7.07
C ASN A 149 -12.61 3.69 -5.93
N SER A 150 -13.26 2.58 -6.24
CA SER A 150 -13.69 1.59 -5.22
C SER A 150 -12.50 0.95 -4.52
N ARG A 151 -11.43 0.61 -5.24
CA ARG A 151 -10.19 0.06 -4.68
C ARG A 151 -9.42 1.12 -3.88
N ALA A 152 -9.43 2.39 -4.33
CA ALA A 152 -8.80 3.50 -3.61
C ALA A 152 -9.47 3.75 -2.24
N THR A 153 -10.78 3.51 -2.12
CA THR A 153 -11.49 3.56 -0.83
C THR A 153 -10.99 2.47 0.12
N ILE A 154 -10.84 1.23 -0.36
CA ILE A 154 -10.30 0.11 0.43
C ILE A 154 -8.85 0.40 0.87
N LEU A 155 -8.03 0.94 -0.04
CA LEU A 155 -6.67 1.39 0.26
C LEU A 155 -6.66 2.40 1.41
N ALA A 156 -7.49 3.45 1.33
CA ALA A 156 -7.58 4.47 2.37
C ALA A 156 -8.00 3.89 3.73
N GLU A 157 -8.91 2.93 3.76
CA GLU A 157 -9.32 2.24 4.98
C GLU A 157 -8.19 1.40 5.59
N ASN A 158 -7.41 0.67 4.76
CA ASN A 158 -6.28 -0.12 5.23
C ASN A 158 -5.13 0.75 5.73
N ILE A 159 -4.86 1.87 5.05
CA ILE A 159 -3.89 2.88 5.49
C ILE A 159 -4.33 3.50 6.83
N ALA A 160 -5.60 3.89 6.98
CA ALA A 160 -6.12 4.42 8.24
C ALA A 160 -5.99 3.41 9.40
N LYS A 161 -6.25 2.12 9.12
CA LYS A 161 -6.03 1.01 10.09
C LYS A 161 -4.56 0.86 10.48
N TRP A 162 -3.63 1.01 9.54
CA TRP A 162 -2.20 0.88 9.82
C TRP A 162 -1.73 1.89 10.87
N GLY A 163 -2.25 3.11 10.81
CA GLY A 163 -2.14 4.06 11.92
C GLY A 163 -1.01 5.08 11.81
N CYS A 164 -0.27 5.14 10.70
CA CYS A 164 0.76 6.15 10.42
C CYS A 164 0.14 7.44 9.86
N ASP A 165 0.81 8.58 10.08
CA ASP A 165 0.34 9.91 9.68
C ASP A 165 1.12 10.51 8.50
N ASN A 166 2.27 9.93 8.13
CA ASN A 166 3.16 10.35 7.05
C ASN A 166 2.76 9.75 5.68
N VAL A 167 1.47 9.76 5.37
CA VAL A 167 0.93 9.16 4.15
C VAL A 167 -0.18 10.00 3.54
N VAL A 168 -0.23 9.99 2.20
CA VAL A 168 -1.31 10.57 1.39
C VAL A 168 -1.85 9.49 0.46
N VAL A 169 -3.19 9.36 0.39
CA VAL A 169 -3.83 8.46 -0.59
C VAL A 169 -4.46 9.29 -1.70
N THR A 170 -4.14 8.92 -2.94
CA THR A 170 -4.64 9.58 -4.15
C THR A 170 -5.45 8.62 -5.02
N ASN A 171 -6.37 9.20 -5.81
CA ASN A 171 -7.13 8.48 -6.83
C ASN A 171 -6.94 9.20 -8.17
N SER A 172 -5.77 9.03 -8.76
CA SER A 172 -5.36 9.75 -9.96
C SER A 172 -4.82 8.80 -11.03
N ASP A 173 -5.00 9.15 -12.30
CA ASP A 173 -4.35 8.44 -13.41
C ASP A 173 -2.82 8.67 -13.34
N PRO A 174 -1.97 7.66 -13.67
CA PRO A 174 -0.52 7.81 -13.71
C PRO A 174 -0.03 9.03 -14.48
N ALA A 175 -0.66 9.37 -15.60
CA ALA A 175 -0.31 10.54 -16.39
C ALA A 175 -0.43 11.88 -15.63
N CYS A 176 -1.26 11.96 -14.58
CA CYS A 176 -1.38 13.17 -13.76
C CYS A 176 -0.09 13.47 -12.98
N PHE A 177 0.71 12.46 -12.68
CA PHE A 177 1.97 12.60 -11.94
C PHE A 177 3.08 13.23 -12.79
N SER A 178 2.95 13.31 -14.11
CA SER A 178 3.90 14.00 -15.00
C SER A 178 4.12 15.47 -14.64
N GLN A 179 3.16 16.10 -13.92
CA GLN A 179 3.26 17.45 -13.37
C GLN A 179 4.21 17.56 -12.17
N LEU A 180 4.58 16.44 -11.55
CA LEU A 180 5.45 16.32 -10.38
C LEU A 180 6.86 15.88 -10.82
N LYS A 181 7.47 16.57 -11.79
CA LYS A 181 8.76 16.19 -12.37
C LYS A 181 9.87 16.11 -11.32
N GLY A 182 10.53 14.94 -11.22
CA GLY A 182 11.63 14.71 -10.29
C GLY A 182 11.23 14.85 -8.82
N TRP A 183 9.97 14.59 -8.50
CA TRP A 183 9.43 14.81 -7.15
C TRP A 183 9.63 13.63 -6.21
N PHE A 184 9.67 12.40 -6.74
CA PHE A 184 9.79 11.17 -5.97
C PHE A 184 11.21 10.62 -6.00
N ASP A 185 11.73 10.24 -4.86
CA ASP A 185 13.02 9.57 -4.70
C ASP A 185 12.90 8.07 -4.98
N ILE A 186 11.76 7.47 -4.60
CA ILE A 186 11.44 6.06 -4.84
C ILE A 186 10.03 5.98 -5.43
N ILE A 187 9.89 5.19 -6.50
CA ILE A 187 8.59 4.83 -7.08
C ILE A 187 8.46 3.31 -7.08
N VAL A 188 7.37 2.80 -6.50
CA VAL A 188 6.98 1.39 -6.54
C VAL A 188 5.82 1.25 -7.53
N VAL A 189 5.94 0.31 -8.46
CA VAL A 189 4.93 -0.03 -9.45
C VAL A 189 4.66 -1.53 -9.37
N ASP A 190 3.72 -1.92 -8.48
CA ASP A 190 3.13 -3.27 -8.53
C ASP A 190 2.08 -3.25 -9.64
N ALA A 191 2.51 -3.62 -10.83
CA ALA A 191 1.77 -3.30 -12.04
C ALA A 191 0.51 -4.18 -12.20
N PRO A 192 -0.61 -3.62 -12.71
CA PRO A 192 -1.73 -4.44 -13.14
C PRO A 192 -1.26 -5.40 -14.24
N CYS A 193 -1.45 -6.69 -14.01
CA CYS A 193 -0.89 -7.77 -14.81
C CYS A 193 -1.93 -8.83 -15.17
N SER A 194 -1.54 -9.86 -15.93
CA SER A 194 -2.41 -10.95 -16.35
C SER A 194 -2.87 -11.88 -15.22
N GLY A 195 -2.26 -11.74 -14.02
CA GLY A 195 -2.76 -12.37 -12.79
C GLY A 195 -2.46 -13.86 -12.66
N GLU A 196 -1.39 -14.37 -13.24
CA GLU A 196 -1.01 -15.79 -13.22
C GLU A 196 -0.78 -16.33 -11.79
N GLY A 197 -0.31 -15.48 -10.87
CA GLY A 197 -0.21 -15.80 -9.44
C GLY A 197 -1.57 -16.00 -8.72
N MET A 198 -2.68 -15.72 -9.39
CA MET A 198 -4.02 -15.98 -8.86
C MET A 198 -4.55 -17.38 -9.22
N PHE A 199 -3.88 -18.13 -10.08
CA PHE A 199 -4.37 -19.43 -10.60
C PHE A 199 -4.70 -20.43 -9.50
N ARG A 200 -3.91 -20.44 -8.43
CA ARG A 200 -4.13 -21.32 -7.28
C ARG A 200 -5.32 -20.89 -6.40
N LYS A 201 -5.59 -19.57 -6.34
CA LYS A 201 -6.63 -18.98 -5.50
C LYS A 201 -7.99 -18.87 -6.19
N ASP A 202 -7.97 -18.58 -7.49
CA ASP A 202 -9.19 -18.34 -8.27
C ASP A 202 -9.20 -19.17 -9.56
N PRO A 203 -9.99 -20.26 -9.60
CA PRO A 203 -10.16 -21.06 -10.79
C PRO A 203 -10.66 -20.29 -12.02
N ASN A 204 -11.32 -19.14 -11.85
CA ASN A 204 -11.76 -18.31 -12.96
C ASN A 204 -10.60 -17.57 -13.61
N ALA A 205 -9.57 -17.21 -12.83
CA ALA A 205 -8.37 -16.59 -13.37
C ALA A 205 -7.71 -17.44 -14.48
N VAL A 206 -7.69 -18.78 -14.31
CA VAL A 206 -7.18 -19.69 -15.33
C VAL A 206 -8.04 -19.69 -16.59
N LYS A 207 -9.40 -19.61 -16.44
CA LYS A 207 -10.33 -19.60 -17.58
C LYS A 207 -10.30 -18.31 -18.39
N GLU A 208 -10.07 -17.20 -17.70
CA GLU A 208 -10.03 -15.85 -18.29
C GLU A 208 -8.66 -15.51 -18.88
N TRP A 209 -7.64 -16.27 -18.52
CA TRP A 209 -6.28 -16.04 -18.99
C TRP A 209 -6.15 -16.33 -20.49
N SER A 210 -5.40 -15.49 -21.20
CA SER A 210 -5.03 -15.68 -22.60
C SER A 210 -3.73 -14.95 -22.93
N LEU A 211 -2.99 -15.43 -23.90
CA LEU A 211 -1.78 -14.77 -24.39
C LEU A 211 -2.07 -13.36 -24.94
N ALA A 212 -3.25 -13.14 -25.51
CA ALA A 212 -3.70 -11.83 -25.97
C ALA A 212 -3.81 -10.85 -24.77
N ASN A 213 -4.38 -11.31 -23.64
CA ASN A 213 -4.48 -10.50 -22.42
C ASN A 213 -3.10 -10.21 -21.81
N VAL A 214 -2.18 -11.18 -21.82
CA VAL A 214 -0.77 -10.98 -21.40
C VAL A 214 -0.12 -9.83 -22.17
N LYS A 215 -0.23 -9.84 -23.51
CA LYS A 215 0.30 -8.76 -24.37
C LYS A 215 -0.34 -7.41 -24.08
N LEU A 216 -1.65 -7.37 -23.92
CA LEU A 216 -2.38 -6.14 -23.57
C LEU A 216 -1.96 -5.59 -22.18
N CYS A 217 -1.70 -6.48 -21.21
CA CYS A 217 -1.17 -6.08 -19.91
C CYS A 217 0.25 -5.50 -20.04
N SER A 218 1.12 -6.14 -20.82
CA SER A 218 2.47 -5.63 -21.10
C SER A 218 2.45 -4.22 -21.73
N GLU A 219 1.61 -3.98 -22.74
CA GLU A 219 1.44 -2.64 -23.34
C GLU A 219 0.94 -1.60 -22.33
N ARG A 220 0.01 -1.99 -21.45
CA ARG A 220 -0.48 -1.13 -20.36
C ARG A 220 0.63 -0.78 -19.38
N GLN A 221 1.47 -1.74 -19.02
CA GLN A 221 2.62 -1.56 -18.11
C GLN A 221 3.65 -0.61 -18.70
N GLN A 222 3.98 -0.75 -19.99
CA GLN A 222 4.86 0.19 -20.70
C GLN A 222 4.33 1.62 -20.68
N ARG A 223 3.02 1.80 -20.91
CA ARG A 223 2.37 3.11 -20.81
C ARG A 223 2.44 3.69 -19.40
N ILE A 224 2.10 2.90 -18.37
CA ILE A 224 2.16 3.34 -16.97
C ILE A 224 3.57 3.79 -16.59
N LEU A 225 4.59 3.02 -16.97
CA LEU A 225 5.98 3.34 -16.70
C LEU A 225 6.44 4.60 -17.45
N SER A 226 6.05 4.76 -18.72
CA SER A 226 6.34 5.98 -19.49
C SER A 226 5.70 7.23 -18.89
N ASP A 227 4.45 7.10 -18.40
CA ASP A 227 3.70 8.21 -17.79
C ASP A 227 4.31 8.64 -16.45
N ILE A 228 4.82 7.68 -15.65
CA ILE A 228 5.33 7.97 -14.30
C ILE A 228 6.83 8.32 -14.28
N TRP A 229 7.62 7.87 -15.27
CA TRP A 229 9.07 8.07 -15.32
C TRP A 229 9.53 9.53 -15.12
N PRO A 230 8.84 10.55 -15.68
CA PRO A 230 9.20 11.95 -15.44
C PRO A 230 9.13 12.37 -13.97
N ALA A 231 8.27 11.74 -13.17
CA ALA A 231 8.08 12.05 -11.75
C ALA A 231 9.19 11.51 -10.86
N LEU A 232 9.96 10.53 -11.32
CA LEU A 232 11.13 10.01 -10.61
C LEU A 232 12.26 11.02 -10.65
N ALA A 233 12.90 11.27 -9.50
CA ALA A 233 14.06 12.14 -9.37
C ALA A 233 15.28 11.60 -10.12
N GLN A 234 16.24 12.46 -10.46
CA GLN A 234 17.55 12.03 -10.95
C GLN A 234 18.27 11.27 -9.82
N GLY A 235 18.83 10.10 -10.12
CA GLY A 235 19.37 9.19 -9.11
C GLY A 235 18.31 8.43 -8.31
N GLY A 236 17.03 8.70 -8.52
CA GLY A 236 15.93 7.99 -7.86
C GLY A 236 15.78 6.56 -8.35
N VAL A 237 15.05 5.75 -7.58
CA VAL A 237 14.88 4.32 -7.79
C VAL A 237 13.43 3.98 -8.14
N LEU A 238 13.24 3.10 -9.15
CA LEU A 238 11.95 2.51 -9.46
C LEU A 238 12.00 1.00 -9.18
N ILE A 239 11.07 0.55 -8.35
CA ILE A 239 10.85 -0.85 -7.98
C ILE A 239 9.63 -1.32 -8.78
N TYR A 240 9.84 -2.25 -9.70
CA TYR A 240 8.79 -2.82 -10.55
C TYR A 240 8.48 -4.24 -10.12
N SER A 241 7.19 -4.59 -10.07
CA SER A 241 6.76 -5.94 -9.73
C SER A 241 5.46 -6.35 -10.43
N THR A 242 5.28 -7.66 -10.58
CA THR A 242 4.03 -8.30 -11.05
C THR A 242 3.83 -9.62 -10.31
N CYS A 243 2.59 -10.11 -10.28
CA CYS A 243 2.28 -11.47 -9.84
C CYS A 243 2.17 -12.44 -11.04
N THR A 244 3.06 -12.34 -12.04
CA THR A 244 3.07 -13.21 -13.23
C THR A 244 4.39 -13.93 -13.39
N PHE A 245 4.41 -14.92 -14.31
CA PHE A 245 5.56 -15.78 -14.58
C PHE A 245 6.06 -15.69 -16.02
N ASN A 246 5.44 -14.85 -16.85
CA ASN A 246 5.76 -14.71 -18.25
C ASN A 246 6.80 -13.60 -18.52
N ARG A 247 7.59 -13.78 -19.56
CA ARG A 247 8.63 -12.80 -19.94
C ARG A 247 8.06 -11.50 -20.50
N TYR A 248 6.84 -11.51 -21.07
CA TYR A 248 6.26 -10.31 -21.67
C TYR A 248 6.06 -9.20 -20.63
N GLU A 249 5.58 -9.59 -19.46
CA GLU A 249 5.26 -8.67 -18.35
C GLU A 249 6.41 -8.52 -17.35
N ASN A 250 7.43 -9.39 -17.39
CA ASN A 250 8.54 -9.40 -16.44
C ASN A 250 9.85 -8.92 -17.13
N ASP A 251 10.65 -9.81 -17.69
CA ASP A 251 11.92 -9.45 -18.36
C ASP A 251 11.72 -8.42 -19.46
N GLY A 252 10.67 -8.55 -20.29
CA GLY A 252 10.39 -7.62 -21.38
C GLY A 252 10.10 -6.20 -20.89
N ILE A 253 9.47 -6.04 -19.73
CA ILE A 253 9.25 -4.73 -19.11
C ILE A 253 10.54 -4.21 -18.48
N SER A 254 11.36 -5.07 -17.86
CA SER A 254 12.69 -4.69 -17.38
C SER A 254 13.58 -4.17 -18.52
N ASP A 255 13.58 -4.87 -19.66
CA ASP A 255 14.30 -4.46 -20.86
C ASP A 255 13.76 -3.15 -21.44
N PHE A 256 12.42 -2.98 -21.47
CA PHE A 256 11.78 -1.73 -21.90
C PHE A 256 12.24 -0.54 -21.05
N MET A 257 12.32 -0.67 -19.73
CA MET A 257 12.79 0.43 -18.86
C MET A 257 14.22 0.86 -19.22
N VAL A 258 15.10 -0.09 -19.51
CA VAL A 258 16.49 0.21 -19.90
C VAL A 258 16.56 0.83 -21.30
N GLN A 259 15.92 0.20 -22.29
CA GLN A 259 16.07 0.56 -23.69
C GLN A 259 15.30 1.83 -24.09
N HIS A 260 14.14 2.06 -23.48
CA HIS A 260 13.25 3.15 -23.88
C HIS A 260 13.16 4.29 -22.85
N LEU A 261 13.37 4.02 -21.55
CA LEU A 261 13.36 5.05 -20.52
C LEU A 261 14.77 5.47 -20.07
N GLY A 262 15.81 4.76 -20.54
CA GLY A 262 17.19 5.05 -20.18
C GLY A 262 17.51 4.73 -18.72
N ALA A 263 16.82 3.73 -18.15
CA ALA A 263 17.08 3.27 -16.80
C ALA A 263 18.36 2.44 -16.71
N GLU A 264 19.01 2.45 -15.55
CA GLU A 264 20.11 1.56 -15.19
C GLU A 264 19.58 0.44 -14.29
N ARG A 265 19.94 -0.83 -14.58
CA ARG A 265 19.57 -1.95 -13.71
C ARG A 265 20.34 -1.87 -12.39
N VAL A 266 19.63 -2.17 -11.31
CA VAL A 266 20.24 -2.42 -10.00
C VAL A 266 20.46 -3.93 -9.86
N SER A 267 21.69 -4.36 -9.65
CA SER A 267 22.02 -5.78 -9.53
C SER A 267 21.39 -6.39 -8.27
N LEU A 268 20.67 -7.49 -8.46
CA LEU A 268 20.08 -8.28 -7.38
C LEU A 268 20.96 -9.47 -6.96
N SER A 269 22.20 -9.56 -7.45
CA SER A 269 23.08 -10.71 -7.23
C SER A 269 23.39 -11.00 -5.75
N ASN A 270 23.46 -9.97 -4.90
CA ASN A 270 23.65 -10.17 -3.46
C ASN A 270 22.40 -10.78 -2.81
N LEU A 271 21.20 -10.40 -3.26
CA LEU A 271 19.94 -11.02 -2.81
C LEU A 271 19.86 -12.48 -3.23
N MET A 272 20.30 -12.82 -4.46
CA MET A 272 20.33 -14.21 -4.92
C MET A 272 21.27 -15.09 -4.09
N LYS A 273 22.38 -14.54 -3.61
CA LYS A 273 23.29 -15.24 -2.67
C LYS A 273 22.67 -15.42 -1.29
N LYS A 274 21.97 -14.39 -0.81
CA LYS A 274 21.31 -14.39 0.51
C LYS A 274 20.09 -15.32 0.55
N TYR A 275 19.35 -15.40 -0.58
CA TYR A 275 18.13 -16.18 -0.75
C TYR A 275 18.23 -17.10 -1.97
N PRO A 276 18.95 -18.23 -1.88
CA PRO A 276 19.26 -19.10 -3.03
C PRO A 276 18.03 -19.83 -3.60
N GLN A 277 16.89 -19.84 -2.89
CA GLN A 277 15.61 -20.36 -3.38
C GLN A 277 14.94 -19.46 -4.41
N LEU A 278 15.35 -18.18 -4.52
CA LEU A 278 14.85 -17.26 -5.51
C LEU A 278 15.47 -17.54 -6.89
N TYR A 279 14.71 -17.25 -7.94
CA TYR A 279 15.17 -17.47 -9.32
C TYR A 279 15.61 -16.16 -9.96
N GLN A 280 16.86 -16.08 -10.44
CA GLN A 280 17.33 -14.94 -11.21
C GLN A 280 16.87 -15.07 -12.65
N THR A 281 16.17 -14.07 -13.18
CA THR A 281 15.69 -14.06 -14.56
C THR A 281 16.77 -13.58 -15.55
N LYS A 282 16.50 -13.71 -16.85
CA LYS A 282 17.47 -13.35 -17.92
C LYS A 282 17.81 -11.85 -17.92
N SER A 283 16.88 -11.00 -17.54
CA SER A 283 17.07 -9.54 -17.45
C SER A 283 17.44 -9.07 -16.04
N GLU A 284 18.11 -9.94 -15.26
CA GLU A 284 18.60 -9.67 -13.91
C GLU A 284 17.51 -9.35 -12.88
N GLY A 285 16.25 -9.69 -13.17
CA GLY A 285 15.15 -9.63 -12.21
C GLY A 285 15.20 -10.82 -11.24
N CYS A 286 14.33 -10.77 -10.22
CA CYS A 286 14.12 -11.80 -9.23
C CYS A 286 12.72 -12.36 -9.35
N GLN A 287 12.58 -13.68 -9.47
CA GLN A 287 11.29 -14.36 -9.47
C GLN A 287 11.13 -15.25 -8.24
N PHE A 288 10.06 -15.02 -7.49
CA PHE A 288 9.55 -15.92 -6.47
C PHE A 288 8.71 -16.98 -7.17
N ILE A 289 9.14 -18.24 -7.15
CA ILE A 289 8.47 -19.34 -7.84
C ILE A 289 7.78 -20.23 -6.81
N PRO A 290 6.44 -20.42 -6.88
CA PRO A 290 5.73 -21.42 -6.06
C PRO A 290 6.41 -22.80 -6.16
N GLY A 291 6.54 -23.48 -5.02
CA GLY A 291 7.30 -24.73 -4.89
C GLY A 291 8.77 -24.55 -4.53
N ARG A 292 9.39 -23.43 -4.89
CA ARG A 292 10.72 -23.03 -4.39
C ARG A 292 10.62 -22.08 -3.21
N VAL A 293 9.54 -21.32 -3.15
CA VAL A 293 9.18 -20.45 -2.02
C VAL A 293 7.75 -20.72 -1.61
N ASP A 294 7.49 -20.56 -0.32
CA ASP A 294 6.14 -20.62 0.22
C ASP A 294 5.41 -19.31 -0.09
N GLY A 295 4.64 -19.29 -1.17
CA GLY A 295 3.89 -18.11 -1.63
C GLY A 295 3.25 -18.32 -2.99
N GLU A 296 2.54 -17.30 -3.49
CA GLU A 296 1.79 -17.36 -4.76
C GLU A 296 2.64 -16.88 -5.96
N GLY A 297 3.85 -16.44 -5.68
CA GLY A 297 4.78 -15.95 -6.68
C GLY A 297 4.70 -14.44 -6.94
N GLN A 298 5.88 -13.89 -7.23
CA GLN A 298 6.06 -12.46 -7.51
C GLN A 298 7.32 -12.27 -8.35
N PHE A 299 7.27 -11.35 -9.30
CA PHE A 299 8.46 -10.86 -9.99
C PHE A 299 8.90 -9.53 -9.39
N LEU A 300 10.19 -9.28 -9.34
CA LEU A 300 10.80 -8.06 -8.85
C LEU A 300 11.95 -7.63 -9.79
N ALA A 301 11.93 -6.38 -10.21
CA ALA A 301 13.06 -5.70 -10.85
C ALA A 301 13.26 -4.33 -10.19
N VAL A 302 14.51 -3.92 -10.03
CA VAL A 302 14.89 -2.62 -9.48
C VAL A 302 15.74 -1.89 -10.52
N VAL A 303 15.37 -0.65 -10.82
CA VAL A 303 16.13 0.20 -11.75
C VAL A 303 16.34 1.58 -11.15
N LYS A 304 17.40 2.25 -11.59
CA LYS A 304 17.76 3.59 -11.16
C LYS A 304 17.68 4.56 -12.35
N LYS A 305 17.22 5.77 -12.09
CA LYS A 305 17.28 6.85 -13.05
C LYS A 305 18.68 7.46 -13.02
N PRO A 306 19.44 7.45 -14.12
CA PRO A 306 20.81 7.98 -14.12
C PRO A 306 20.84 9.46 -13.72
N LEU A 307 21.91 9.88 -13.10
CA LEU A 307 22.19 11.28 -12.91
C LEU A 307 22.50 11.89 -14.29
N LYS A 308 21.87 13.00 -14.62
CA LYS A 308 22.32 13.75 -15.82
C LYS A 308 23.72 14.28 -15.53
N GLU A 309 24.70 13.84 -16.32
CA GLU A 309 25.98 14.50 -16.33
C GLU A 309 25.75 15.99 -16.63
N SER A 310 26.30 16.86 -15.79
CA SER A 310 26.33 18.31 -16.08
C SER A 310 27.30 18.55 -17.22
N ASN A 311 26.88 18.26 -18.46
CA ASN A 311 27.64 18.65 -19.61
C ASN A 311 27.63 20.16 -19.73
N SER A 312 28.79 20.75 -19.47
CA SER A 312 29.15 22.10 -19.88
C SER A 312 28.83 22.27 -21.36
N CYS A 313 27.90 23.14 -21.63
CA CYS A 313 27.63 23.88 -22.83
C CYS A 313 28.27 23.36 -24.15
N SER A 314 27.47 22.67 -24.99
CA SER A 314 27.62 22.77 -26.44
C SER A 314 26.20 22.91 -27.03
N LEU A 315 25.93 24.13 -27.44
CA LEU A 315 24.77 24.48 -28.28
C LEU A 315 24.93 23.81 -29.65
N LEU A 316 24.14 22.77 -29.90
CA LEU A 316 23.81 22.33 -31.26
C LEU A 316 22.29 22.18 -31.37
N PRO A 317 21.68 22.63 -32.47
CA PRO A 317 20.22 22.66 -32.60
C PRO A 317 19.67 21.27 -32.90
N ASP A 318 18.73 20.82 -32.12
CA ASP A 318 17.91 19.63 -32.37
C ASP A 318 17.03 19.80 -33.62
N ASN A 319 17.49 19.20 -34.71
CA ASN A 319 16.67 18.89 -35.86
C ASN A 319 16.60 17.37 -36.01
N ASN A 320 15.63 16.74 -35.36
CA ASN A 320 14.96 15.52 -35.83
C ASN A 320 13.80 15.14 -34.92
N SER A 321 12.64 15.77 -35.20
CA SER A 321 11.37 15.29 -34.67
C SER A 321 10.87 14.17 -35.57
N VAL A 322 11.08 12.92 -35.16
CA VAL A 322 10.35 11.79 -35.72
C VAL A 322 8.98 11.73 -35.03
N SER A 323 7.96 12.20 -35.72
CA SER A 323 6.57 12.12 -35.26
C SER A 323 6.03 10.71 -35.47
N PHE A 324 5.86 9.94 -34.41
CA PHE A 324 4.96 8.79 -34.43
C PHE A 324 3.53 9.28 -34.45
N ARG A 325 2.87 9.13 -35.57
CA ARG A 325 1.42 9.37 -35.72
C ARG A 325 0.67 8.19 -35.10
N SER A 326 0.24 8.31 -33.83
CA SER A 326 -0.87 7.53 -33.32
C SER A 326 -2.17 8.20 -33.73
N GLY A 327 -2.98 7.47 -34.50
CA GLY A 327 -4.27 7.95 -34.99
C GLY A 327 -5.32 8.06 -33.88
N CYS A 328 -5.35 9.20 -33.23
CA CYS A 328 -6.50 9.63 -32.44
C CYS A 328 -6.77 11.10 -32.81
N SER A 329 -8.01 11.41 -33.21
CA SER A 329 -8.39 12.71 -33.80
C SER A 329 -8.14 13.86 -32.81
N ARG A 330 -7.69 15.00 -33.32
CA ARG A 330 -7.41 16.23 -32.56
C ARG A 330 -8.63 16.73 -31.73
N ASP A 331 -9.83 16.38 -32.12
CA ASP A 331 -11.07 16.82 -31.48
C ASP A 331 -11.35 16.11 -30.16
N GLU A 332 -11.03 14.81 -30.02
CA GLU A 332 -11.19 14.08 -28.74
C GLU A 332 -10.20 14.55 -27.66
N ARG A 333 -9.02 15.06 -28.04
CA ARG A 333 -8.05 15.61 -27.07
C ARG A 333 -8.48 17.00 -26.56
N ARG A 334 -9.12 17.82 -27.38
CA ARG A 334 -9.63 19.13 -26.94
C ARG A 334 -10.83 18.99 -25.99
N ASP A 335 -11.73 18.07 -26.25
CA ASP A 335 -12.88 17.82 -25.36
C ASP A 335 -12.47 17.21 -24.03
N ARG A 336 -11.45 16.34 -23.98
CA ARG A 336 -10.90 15.82 -22.71
C ARG A 336 -10.18 16.90 -21.92
N ALA A 337 -9.38 17.75 -22.54
CA ALA A 337 -8.69 18.86 -21.88
C ALA A 337 -9.67 19.92 -21.34
N GLN A 338 -10.73 20.24 -22.09
CA GLN A 338 -11.79 21.17 -21.64
C GLN A 338 -12.66 20.55 -20.53
N LYS A 339 -12.98 19.26 -20.57
CA LYS A 339 -13.66 18.54 -19.47
C LYS A 339 -12.80 18.44 -18.22
N MET A 340 -11.48 18.32 -18.33
CA MET A 340 -10.57 18.40 -17.18
C MET A 340 -10.50 19.81 -16.58
N GLN A 341 -10.46 20.86 -17.40
CA GLN A 341 -10.47 22.26 -16.91
C GLN A 341 -11.79 22.68 -16.27
N SER A 342 -12.93 22.16 -16.73
CA SER A 342 -14.24 22.43 -16.11
C SER A 342 -14.46 21.71 -14.78
N LYS A 343 -13.82 20.54 -14.55
CA LYS A 343 -13.84 19.83 -13.25
C LYS A 343 -12.91 20.47 -12.21
N ASN A 344 -11.86 21.18 -12.61
CA ASN A 344 -10.96 21.89 -11.69
C ASN A 344 -11.56 23.16 -11.03
N ARG A 345 -12.77 23.58 -11.41
CA ARG A 345 -13.48 24.68 -10.74
C ARG A 345 -14.00 24.35 -9.32
N PHE A 346 -14.00 23.08 -8.91
CA PHE A 346 -14.38 22.65 -7.55
C PHE A 346 -13.24 22.65 -6.52
N LEU A 347 -11.99 22.96 -6.91
CA LEU A 347 -10.81 22.91 -6.05
C LEU A 347 -10.46 24.22 -5.32
N LYS A 348 -11.39 25.17 -5.22
CA LYS A 348 -11.19 26.39 -4.42
C LYS A 348 -12.03 26.38 -3.15
N LYS A 349 -11.66 25.51 -2.18
CA LYS A 349 -11.83 25.75 -0.73
C LYS A 349 -10.70 25.01 0.00
N GLY A 350 -9.55 25.65 0.13
CA GLY A 350 -8.49 25.25 1.04
C GLY A 350 -9.06 25.15 2.46
N GLY A 351 -8.69 24.12 3.21
CA GLY A 351 -9.05 24.01 4.61
C GLY A 351 -8.53 25.22 5.37
N SER A 352 -9.35 25.84 6.20
CA SER A 352 -8.92 26.88 7.12
C SER A 352 -8.09 26.27 8.24
N SER A 353 -6.96 26.91 8.61
CA SER A 353 -6.24 26.59 9.84
C SER A 353 -7.16 26.87 11.03
N ILE A 354 -7.22 25.92 11.98
CA ILE A 354 -8.00 26.07 13.20
C ILE A 354 -7.16 26.78 14.24
N ASN A 355 -7.74 27.74 14.96
CA ASN A 355 -7.10 28.34 16.11
C ASN A 355 -6.98 27.31 17.25
N SER A 356 -5.89 27.36 18.01
CA SER A 356 -5.64 26.43 19.12
C SER A 356 -6.73 26.39 20.18
N CYS A 357 -7.56 27.45 20.27
CA CYS A 357 -8.70 27.52 21.20
C CYS A 357 -9.88 26.63 20.82
N ASP A 358 -9.99 26.23 19.54
CA ASP A 358 -11.13 25.45 19.02
C ASP A 358 -10.82 23.94 18.96
N ILE A 359 -9.65 23.53 19.44
CA ILE A 359 -9.23 22.13 19.44
C ILE A 359 -9.87 21.41 20.63
N PRO A 360 -10.57 20.25 20.43
CA PRO A 360 -11.11 19.44 21.51
C PRO A 360 -10.06 19.10 22.58
N ALA A 361 -10.46 19.14 23.85
CA ALA A 361 -9.53 18.98 24.98
C ALA A 361 -8.71 17.67 24.92
N PHE A 362 -9.30 16.58 24.43
CA PHE A 362 -8.64 15.28 24.32
C PHE A 362 -7.53 15.24 23.27
N LEU A 363 -7.36 16.29 22.45
CA LEU A 363 -6.31 16.41 21.45
C LEU A 363 -5.16 17.33 21.88
N LYS A 364 -5.14 17.81 23.13
CA LYS A 364 -4.10 18.73 23.60
C LYS A 364 -2.68 18.23 23.43
N GLN A 365 -2.45 16.92 23.62
CA GLN A 365 -1.13 16.29 23.44
C GLN A 365 -0.69 16.29 21.98
N PHE A 366 -1.61 16.18 21.03
CA PHE A 366 -1.31 16.33 19.59
C PHE A 366 -0.98 17.78 19.22
N ALA A 367 -1.54 18.74 19.93
CA ALA A 367 -1.25 20.17 19.71
C ALA A 367 0.08 20.61 20.35
N ALA A 368 0.55 19.88 21.36
CA ALA A 368 1.81 20.20 22.03
C ALA A 368 3.02 19.91 21.14
N GLY A 369 4.03 20.79 21.17
CA GLY A 369 5.31 20.57 20.51
C GLY A 369 5.36 20.83 19.00
N GLY A 370 4.29 21.34 18.37
CA GLY A 370 4.30 21.78 16.97
C GLY A 370 4.49 20.68 15.93
N ARG A 371 4.39 19.41 16.32
CA ARG A 371 4.52 18.26 15.39
C ARG A 371 3.40 18.19 14.36
N TYR A 372 2.22 18.66 14.71
CA TYR A 372 1.02 18.60 13.88
C TYR A 372 0.39 19.94 13.67
N ILE A 373 -0.19 20.12 12.50
CA ILE A 373 -1.07 21.23 12.16
C ILE A 373 -2.50 20.69 12.14
N PHE A 374 -3.42 21.47 12.70
CA PHE A 374 -4.84 21.16 12.62
C PHE A 374 -5.46 21.86 11.41
N SER A 375 -6.20 21.12 10.63
CA SER A 375 -6.92 21.62 9.46
C SER A 375 -8.37 21.17 9.53
N ALA A 376 -9.31 22.11 9.32
CA ALA A 376 -10.73 21.78 9.17
C ALA A 376 -11.12 21.85 7.70
N LYS A 377 -11.79 20.80 7.25
CA LYS A 377 -12.43 20.77 5.93
C LYS A 377 -13.80 20.13 6.09
N SER A 378 -14.86 20.87 5.72
CA SER A 378 -16.23 20.48 6.05
C SER A 378 -16.35 20.31 7.58
N ASP A 379 -17.01 19.25 8.05
CA ASP A 379 -17.20 18.97 9.48
C ASP A 379 -16.11 18.08 10.10
N ILE A 380 -14.93 17.95 9.46
CA ILE A 380 -13.85 17.06 9.92
C ILE A 380 -12.62 17.88 10.28
N ILE A 381 -12.12 17.67 11.50
CA ILE A 381 -10.83 18.16 11.97
C ILE A 381 -9.79 17.08 11.71
N LYS A 382 -8.70 17.44 11.03
CA LYS A 382 -7.56 16.56 10.72
C LYS A 382 -6.28 17.09 11.35
N ILE A 383 -5.38 16.18 11.67
CA ILE A 383 -3.97 16.48 11.94
C ILE A 383 -3.13 16.15 10.71
N ILE A 384 -2.15 16.98 10.44
CA ILE A 384 -1.16 16.83 9.37
C ILE A 384 0.21 17.03 9.99
N PRO A 385 1.19 16.12 9.79
CA PRO A 385 2.55 16.35 10.27
C PRO A 385 3.11 17.64 9.68
N THR A 386 3.67 18.50 10.53
CA THR A 386 4.15 19.83 10.14
C THR A 386 5.22 19.76 9.05
N VAL A 387 6.11 18.75 9.13
CA VAL A 387 7.19 18.51 8.15
C VAL A 387 6.67 18.25 6.74
N HIS A 388 5.46 17.69 6.60
CA HIS A 388 4.87 17.32 5.32
C HIS A 388 3.86 18.35 4.77
N ARG A 389 3.61 19.45 5.49
CA ARG A 389 2.60 20.44 5.10
C ARG A 389 2.75 20.94 3.68
N ALA A 390 3.97 21.36 3.30
CA ALA A 390 4.24 21.91 1.98
C ALA A 390 4.04 20.86 0.88
N ALA A 391 4.58 19.66 1.08
CA ALA A 391 4.45 18.53 0.15
C ALA A 391 2.99 18.11 -0.03
N ILE A 392 2.22 17.99 1.06
CA ILE A 392 0.79 17.65 1.00
C ILE A 392 -0.01 18.74 0.27
N GLY A 393 0.27 20.03 0.54
CA GLY A 393 -0.39 21.13 -0.16
C GLY A 393 -0.12 21.13 -1.67
N GLU A 394 1.09 20.78 -2.08
CA GLU A 394 1.43 20.60 -3.50
C GLU A 394 0.67 19.44 -4.13
N LEU A 395 0.61 18.27 -3.47
CA LEU A 395 -0.15 17.11 -3.94
C LEU A 395 -1.64 17.43 -4.06
N GLU A 396 -2.24 18.08 -3.05
CA GLU A 396 -3.67 18.47 -3.07
C GLU A 396 -4.01 19.47 -4.21
N SER A 397 -3.04 20.25 -4.66
CA SER A 397 -3.23 21.20 -5.76
C SER A 397 -3.18 20.54 -7.15
N ARG A 398 -2.53 19.37 -7.28
CA ARG A 398 -2.23 18.73 -8.57
C ARG A 398 -2.94 17.39 -8.77
N LEU A 399 -3.23 16.67 -7.68
CA LEU A 399 -3.78 15.32 -7.71
C LEU A 399 -5.14 15.26 -7.00
N LYS A 400 -5.92 14.23 -7.32
CA LYS A 400 -7.15 13.92 -6.58
C LYS A 400 -6.79 13.19 -5.27
N VAL A 401 -6.57 13.95 -4.21
CA VAL A 401 -6.31 13.40 -2.87
C VAL A 401 -7.60 12.98 -2.20
N ILE A 402 -7.67 11.75 -1.69
CA ILE A 402 -8.81 11.18 -0.96
C ILE A 402 -8.53 11.07 0.55
N LEU A 403 -7.26 10.89 0.93
CA LEU A 403 -6.83 10.91 2.33
C LEU A 403 -5.52 11.69 2.43
N SER A 404 -5.47 12.67 3.35
CA SER A 404 -4.27 13.38 3.75
C SER A 404 -4.34 13.67 5.25
N GLY A 405 -3.30 13.29 5.98
CA GLY A 405 -3.32 13.35 7.43
C GLY A 405 -4.38 12.43 8.04
N ARG A 406 -4.66 12.58 9.33
CA ARG A 406 -5.59 11.77 10.09
C ARG A 406 -6.80 12.58 10.55
N ALA A 407 -8.00 12.07 10.33
CA ALA A 407 -9.22 12.60 10.96
C ALA A 407 -9.18 12.32 12.46
N VAL A 408 -9.32 13.38 13.27
CA VAL A 408 -9.20 13.27 14.74
C VAL A 408 -10.48 13.64 15.47
N ALA A 409 -11.28 14.53 14.91
CA ALA A 409 -12.58 14.91 15.47
C ALA A 409 -13.52 15.43 14.38
N ASN A 410 -14.79 15.59 14.72
CA ASN A 410 -15.70 16.42 13.93
C ASN A 410 -15.80 17.84 14.54
N SER A 411 -16.43 18.76 13.82
CA SER A 411 -16.63 20.15 14.24
C SER A 411 -17.46 20.30 15.54
N PHE A 412 -18.20 19.26 15.94
CA PHE A 412 -18.97 19.22 17.17
C PHE A 412 -18.18 18.62 18.35
N GLY A 413 -16.88 18.36 18.18
CA GLY A 413 -16.00 17.85 19.22
C GLY A 413 -16.11 16.34 19.48
N ALA A 414 -16.79 15.56 18.64
CA ALA A 414 -16.78 14.10 18.75
C ALA A 414 -15.51 13.52 18.13
N PRO A 415 -14.86 12.53 18.77
CA PRO A 415 -13.67 11.88 18.21
C PRO A 415 -14.00 11.14 16.91
N ALA A 416 -13.13 11.26 15.91
CA ALA A 416 -13.23 10.53 14.66
C ALA A 416 -12.76 9.08 14.83
N ALA A 417 -13.38 8.14 14.13
CA ALA A 417 -13.07 6.72 14.25
C ALA A 417 -11.60 6.41 13.93
N ASP A 418 -10.99 7.12 12.96
CA ASP A 418 -9.60 6.91 12.57
C ASP A 418 -8.59 7.28 13.68
N LEU A 419 -8.98 8.16 14.60
CA LEU A 419 -8.15 8.52 15.74
C LEU A 419 -7.88 7.30 16.65
N ALA A 420 -8.89 6.45 16.88
CA ALA A 420 -8.73 5.25 17.70
C ALA A 420 -7.68 4.29 17.12
N LEU A 421 -7.51 4.29 15.80
CA LEU A 421 -6.57 3.42 15.09
C LEU A 421 -5.17 4.03 14.93
N SER A 422 -4.90 5.17 15.57
CA SER A 422 -3.58 5.81 15.54
C SER A 422 -2.51 4.93 16.19
N ALA A 423 -1.31 4.91 15.61
CA ALA A 423 -0.13 4.35 16.27
C ALA A 423 0.22 5.15 17.55
N ASN A 424 -0.18 6.43 17.60
CA ASN A 424 0.03 7.33 18.75
C ASN A 424 -1.18 7.35 19.73
N ILE A 425 -1.80 6.19 19.97
CA ILE A 425 -2.99 6.07 20.82
C ILE A 425 -2.76 6.58 22.25
N SER A 426 -1.52 6.56 22.74
CA SER A 426 -1.14 7.08 24.07
C SER A 426 -1.36 8.59 24.20
N GLN A 427 -1.38 9.33 23.07
CA GLN A 427 -1.59 10.80 23.03
C GLN A 427 -3.08 11.18 23.11
N ILE A 428 -4.00 10.22 23.19
CA ILE A 428 -5.43 10.49 23.31
C ILE A 428 -5.79 10.60 24.78
N ASP A 429 -6.21 11.82 25.20
CA ASP A 429 -6.64 12.10 26.57
C ASP A 429 -8.14 11.84 26.73
N LEU A 430 -8.52 10.57 26.66
CA LEU A 430 -9.88 10.07 26.93
C LEU A 430 -9.83 8.84 27.83
N PRO A 431 -10.87 8.62 28.68
CA PRO A 431 -11.00 7.38 29.44
C PRO A 431 -10.97 6.17 28.53
N LYS A 432 -10.17 5.15 28.89
CA LYS A 432 -9.99 3.91 28.13
C LYS A 432 -10.75 2.77 28.83
N VAL A 433 -11.34 1.91 28.02
CA VAL A 433 -11.99 0.68 28.49
C VAL A 433 -11.37 -0.48 27.70
N GLU A 434 -10.70 -1.36 28.41
CA GLU A 434 -10.15 -2.59 27.84
C GLU A 434 -11.28 -3.62 27.74
N LEU A 435 -11.46 -4.18 26.54
CA LEU A 435 -12.52 -5.13 26.24
C LEU A 435 -11.98 -6.57 26.28
N SER A 436 -12.83 -7.48 26.73
CA SER A 436 -12.66 -8.91 26.44
C SER A 436 -12.82 -9.16 24.93
N LYS A 437 -12.41 -10.34 24.45
CA LYS A 437 -12.56 -10.72 23.03
C LYS A 437 -14.02 -10.66 22.57
N ASP A 438 -14.93 -11.20 23.38
CA ASP A 438 -16.37 -11.22 23.07
C ASP A 438 -16.97 -9.81 22.99
N GLU A 439 -16.61 -8.94 23.94
CA GLU A 439 -17.04 -7.54 23.92
C GLU A 439 -16.47 -6.79 22.72
N ALA A 440 -15.21 -7.03 22.36
CA ALA A 440 -14.58 -6.45 21.19
C ALA A 440 -15.30 -6.86 19.89
N ILE A 441 -15.66 -8.14 19.76
CA ILE A 441 -16.43 -8.64 18.62
C ILE A 441 -17.83 -8.00 18.60
N LYS A 442 -18.53 -7.96 19.74
CA LYS A 442 -19.85 -7.28 19.87
C LYS A 442 -19.76 -5.81 19.45
N PHE A 443 -18.70 -5.10 19.90
CA PHE A 443 -18.46 -3.71 19.46
C PHE A 443 -18.27 -3.61 17.95
N LEU A 444 -17.46 -4.50 17.38
CA LEU A 444 -17.20 -4.54 15.93
C LEU A 444 -18.44 -4.96 15.12
N GLN A 445 -19.37 -5.72 15.71
CA GLN A 445 -20.69 -6.02 15.15
C GLN A 445 -21.70 -4.89 15.36
N ARG A 446 -21.33 -3.83 16.13
CA ARG A 446 -22.18 -2.72 16.58
C ARG A 446 -23.33 -3.19 17.48
N GLU A 447 -23.13 -4.26 18.21
CA GLU A 447 -24.08 -4.68 19.25
C GLU A 447 -24.02 -3.73 20.46
N PRO A 448 -25.12 -3.59 21.20
CA PRO A 448 -25.16 -2.73 22.38
C PRO A 448 -24.20 -3.21 23.47
N LEU A 449 -23.36 -2.29 23.98
CA LEU A 449 -22.53 -2.49 25.16
C LEU A 449 -22.88 -1.45 26.22
N ILE A 450 -22.81 -1.82 27.49
CA ILE A 450 -23.10 -0.96 28.64
C ILE A 450 -21.86 -0.82 29.50
N PHE A 451 -21.49 0.41 29.80
CA PHE A 451 -20.32 0.77 30.61
C PHE A 451 -20.76 1.58 31.84
N ALA A 452 -21.53 0.95 32.74
CA ALA A 452 -22.14 1.61 33.89
C ALA A 452 -21.11 2.22 34.84
N ASP A 453 -19.99 1.53 35.05
CA ASP A 453 -18.89 1.92 35.95
C ASP A 453 -17.90 2.91 35.33
N SER A 454 -18.08 3.24 34.06
CA SER A 454 -17.21 4.18 33.34
C SER A 454 -17.81 5.59 33.29
N PRO A 455 -16.96 6.64 33.18
CA PRO A 455 -17.44 8.03 33.09
C PRO A 455 -18.40 8.24 31.92
N LYS A 456 -19.38 9.11 32.09
CA LYS A 456 -20.22 9.57 30.97
C LYS A 456 -19.39 10.41 30.01
N GLY A 457 -19.65 10.30 28.71
CA GLY A 457 -18.91 10.99 27.67
C GLY A 457 -18.30 10.04 26.65
N TYR A 458 -17.22 10.47 25.98
CA TYR A 458 -16.52 9.63 25.02
C TYR A 458 -15.55 8.70 25.73
N LEU A 459 -15.61 7.42 25.38
CA LEU A 459 -14.69 6.38 25.85
C LEU A 459 -13.94 5.82 24.64
N LEU A 460 -12.64 5.61 24.79
CA LEU A 460 -11.82 4.86 23.86
C LEU A 460 -11.87 3.38 24.24
N LEU A 461 -12.36 2.55 23.34
CA LEU A 461 -12.39 1.10 23.51
C LEU A 461 -11.10 0.49 22.97
N THR A 462 -10.46 -0.35 23.78
CA THR A 462 -9.20 -1.01 23.47
C THR A 462 -9.33 -2.52 23.59
N TYR A 463 -8.47 -3.24 22.86
CA TYR A 463 -8.29 -4.68 22.98
C TYR A 463 -6.80 -4.99 22.92
N LYS A 464 -6.27 -5.68 23.93
CA LYS A 464 -4.83 -5.91 24.12
C LYS A 464 -4.02 -4.60 23.99
N GLY A 465 -4.55 -3.52 24.59
CA GLY A 465 -3.95 -2.19 24.59
C GLY A 465 -4.08 -1.42 23.28
N LEU A 466 -4.57 -2.03 22.20
CA LEU A 466 -4.77 -1.37 20.90
C LEU A 466 -6.19 -0.80 20.77
N GLY A 467 -6.28 0.39 20.17
CA GLY A 467 -7.57 1.05 19.95
C GLY A 467 -8.41 0.36 18.87
N LEU A 468 -9.70 0.18 19.17
CA LEU A 468 -10.70 -0.35 18.25
C LEU A 468 -11.67 0.73 17.76
N GLY A 469 -12.01 1.68 18.62
CA GLY A 469 -12.98 2.71 18.28
C GLY A 469 -13.46 3.50 19.51
N PHE A 470 -14.48 4.31 19.30
CA PHE A 470 -15.07 5.12 20.35
C PHE A 470 -16.56 4.81 20.55
N VAL A 471 -17.01 5.01 21.77
CA VAL A 471 -18.45 5.09 22.13
C VAL A 471 -18.73 6.38 22.87
N LYS A 472 -19.97 6.87 22.80
CA LYS A 472 -20.50 7.89 23.71
C LYS A 472 -21.29 7.19 24.81
N ASN A 473 -20.71 7.10 26.01
CA ASN A 473 -21.34 6.50 27.18
C ASN A 473 -22.36 7.46 27.79
N LEU A 474 -23.58 7.00 27.97
CA LEU A 474 -24.68 7.73 28.59
C LEU A 474 -25.01 7.19 30.00
N GLY A 475 -24.29 6.17 30.48
CA GLY A 475 -24.46 5.47 31.73
C GLY A 475 -25.31 4.19 31.57
N ASN A 476 -26.55 4.31 31.17
CA ASN A 476 -27.46 3.16 30.96
C ASN A 476 -27.39 2.55 29.56
N ARG A 477 -26.71 3.21 28.62
CA ARG A 477 -26.43 2.74 27.24
C ARG A 477 -25.24 3.45 26.71
N SER A 478 -24.66 2.90 25.64
CA SER A 478 -23.60 3.56 24.84
C SER A 478 -23.96 3.63 23.36
N ASN A 479 -23.57 4.71 22.71
CA ASN A 479 -23.75 4.89 21.28
C ASN A 479 -22.39 4.66 20.58
N SER A 480 -22.30 3.63 19.73
CA SER A 480 -21.09 3.32 18.97
C SER A 480 -20.81 4.38 17.90
N LEU A 481 -19.55 4.85 17.84
CA LEU A 481 -19.04 5.72 16.78
C LEU A 481 -18.32 4.92 15.66
N LEU A 482 -18.36 3.59 15.72
CA LEU A 482 -17.81 2.74 14.65
C LEU A 482 -18.55 3.00 13.32
N PRO A 483 -17.85 3.33 12.21
CA PRO A 483 -18.49 3.52 10.90
C PRO A 483 -19.21 2.25 10.43
N MET A 484 -20.32 2.42 9.73
CA MET A 484 -21.13 1.27 9.24
C MET A 484 -20.39 0.35 8.30
N ASN A 485 -19.50 0.89 7.46
CA ASN A 485 -18.67 0.13 6.52
C ASN A 485 -17.57 -0.69 7.20
N ARG A 486 -17.24 -0.40 8.48
CA ARG A 486 -16.26 -1.18 9.28
C ARG A 486 -16.91 -2.26 10.13
N ARG A 487 -18.24 -2.39 10.09
CA ARG A 487 -18.98 -3.38 10.87
C ARG A 487 -18.74 -4.79 10.35
N ILE A 488 -18.52 -5.74 11.25
CA ILE A 488 -18.53 -7.18 10.93
C ILE A 488 -19.99 -7.58 10.64
N LEU A 489 -20.23 -8.08 9.42
CA LEU A 489 -21.56 -8.53 8.99
C LEU A 489 -21.82 -10.01 9.31
N LYS A 490 -20.76 -10.81 9.40
CA LYS A 490 -20.86 -12.24 9.72
C LYS A 490 -21.27 -12.39 11.19
N ARG A 491 -22.14 -13.38 11.45
CA ARG A 491 -22.42 -13.88 12.81
C ARG A 491 -21.49 -15.05 13.09
N ILE A 492 -21.10 -15.19 14.34
CA ILE A 492 -20.43 -16.41 14.80
C ILE A 492 -21.50 -17.51 14.67
N ALA A 493 -21.22 -18.56 13.89
CA ALA A 493 -22.08 -19.74 13.90
C ALA A 493 -21.98 -20.34 15.31
N GLU A 494 -23.14 -20.51 15.97
CA GLU A 494 -23.27 -21.17 17.27
C GLU A 494 -22.82 -22.62 17.18
#